data_4a6d6bceb4f5e7b2fe10fef73b887175
#
_entry.id   4a6d6bceb4f5e7b2fe10fef73b887175
#
_cell.length_a   1.000
_cell.length_b   1.000
_cell.length_c   1.000
_cell.angle_alpha   90.00
_cell.angle_beta   90.00
_cell.angle_gamma   90.00
#
_symmetry.space_group_name_H-M   'P 1'
#
loop_
_entity.id
_entity.type
_entity.pdbx_description
1 polymer ?
#
loop_
_entity_poly.entity_id
_entity_poly.type
_entity_poly.pdbx_seq_one_letter_code
_entity_poly.pdbx_strand_id
1 'polypeptide(L)'
;MLIKDTSQVPAQVVQEGIDLRWLIAEKEGAPNFAMRLVTIQPGVVFTPHHHPYEHEIYVLEGTGVVTNPDGDVGVMQPGIFVLVPPDEIHGYRNTGDQPLKFICMIPLQH
;
A
#
# COMPACT_ATOMS: atom_id res chain seq x y z
N MET A 1 8.13 -18.71 -14.82
CA MET A 1 6.92 -18.28 -14.08
C MET A 1 7.22 -18.33 -12.59
N LEU A 2 6.88 -17.29 -11.83
CA LEU A 2 7.11 -17.22 -10.40
C LEU A 2 5.78 -17.40 -9.65
N ILE A 3 5.73 -18.33 -8.70
CA ILE A 3 4.56 -18.57 -7.86
C ILE A 3 5.07 -18.70 -6.42
N LYS A 4 4.64 -17.78 -5.55
CA LYS A 4 5.01 -17.81 -4.13
C LYS A 4 3.83 -17.43 -3.26
N ASP A 5 3.86 -17.88 -2.03
CA ASP A 5 2.95 -17.42 -0.99
C ASP A 5 3.53 -16.17 -0.31
N THR A 6 2.67 -15.26 0.11
CA THR A 6 3.07 -14.03 0.80
C THR A 6 3.95 -14.30 2.02
N SER A 7 3.70 -15.41 2.73
CA SER A 7 4.48 -15.81 3.91
C SER A 7 5.96 -16.08 3.60
N GLN A 8 6.29 -16.31 2.33
CA GLN A 8 7.67 -16.55 1.90
C GLN A 8 8.44 -15.25 1.63
N VAL A 9 7.77 -14.11 1.69
CA VAL A 9 8.38 -12.81 1.43
C VAL A 9 8.59 -12.08 2.75
N PRO A 10 9.83 -11.68 3.08
CA PRO A 10 10.09 -10.98 4.33
C PRO A 10 9.41 -9.61 4.36
N ALA A 11 8.91 -9.23 5.54
CA ALA A 11 8.35 -7.91 5.75
C ALA A 11 9.47 -6.92 6.06
N GLN A 12 9.38 -5.74 5.46
CA GLN A 12 10.22 -4.60 5.77
C GLN A 12 9.42 -3.62 6.61
N VAL A 13 9.90 -3.26 7.80
CA VAL A 13 9.26 -2.23 8.62
C VAL A 13 9.64 -0.88 8.03
N VAL A 14 8.66 -0.15 7.50
CA VAL A 14 8.89 1.17 6.88
C VAL A 14 8.57 2.30 7.83
N GLN A 15 7.74 2.03 8.83
CA GLN A 15 7.36 2.93 9.91
C GLN A 15 6.87 2.04 11.05
N GLU A 16 6.95 2.51 12.32
CA GLU A 16 6.41 1.73 13.43
C GLU A 16 4.93 1.41 13.18
N GLY A 17 4.60 0.11 13.21
CA GLY A 17 3.24 -0.38 12.95
C GLY A 17 2.89 -0.51 11.48
N ILE A 18 3.83 -0.33 10.55
CA ILE A 18 3.60 -0.47 9.12
C ILE A 18 4.66 -1.36 8.50
N ASP A 19 4.21 -2.47 7.91
CA ASP A 19 5.04 -3.40 7.17
C ASP A 19 4.80 -3.29 5.68
N LEU A 20 5.86 -3.49 4.91
CA LEU A 20 5.83 -3.54 3.46
C LEU A 20 6.48 -4.84 3.00
N ARG A 21 5.79 -5.58 2.13
CA ARG A 21 6.35 -6.76 1.47
C ARG A 21 6.41 -6.50 -0.03
N TRP A 22 7.60 -6.57 -0.59
CA TRP A 22 7.82 -6.48 -2.03
C TRP A 22 7.57 -7.86 -2.63
N LEU A 23 6.37 -8.07 -3.17
CA LEU A 23 5.99 -9.37 -3.72
C LEU A 23 6.64 -9.60 -5.08
N ILE A 24 6.52 -8.63 -5.97
CA ILE A 24 7.08 -8.70 -7.33
C ILE A 24 7.68 -7.34 -7.65
N ALA A 25 8.93 -7.33 -8.09
CA ALA A 25 9.60 -6.13 -8.55
C ALA A 25 10.69 -6.51 -9.56
N GLU A 26 11.62 -5.62 -9.81
CA GLU A 26 12.72 -5.87 -10.74
C GLU A 26 13.55 -7.09 -10.37
N LYS A 27 13.79 -7.28 -9.07
CA LYS A 27 14.53 -8.43 -8.55
C LYS A 27 13.92 -9.77 -8.98
N GLU A 28 12.60 -9.83 -9.09
CA GLU A 28 11.86 -11.02 -9.53
C GLU A 28 11.72 -11.11 -11.05
N GLY A 29 12.25 -10.13 -11.79
CA GLY A 29 12.22 -10.13 -13.24
C GLY A 29 11.04 -9.39 -13.85
N ALA A 30 10.28 -8.63 -13.07
CA ALA A 30 9.16 -7.86 -13.61
C ALA A 30 9.68 -6.73 -14.51
N PRO A 31 9.10 -6.55 -15.72
CA PRO A 31 9.60 -5.52 -16.64
C PRO A 31 8.98 -4.14 -16.42
N ASN A 32 7.77 -4.03 -15.88
CA ASN A 32 7.02 -2.78 -15.88
C ASN A 32 6.46 -2.35 -14.54
N PHE A 33 5.98 -3.29 -13.71
CA PHE A 33 5.25 -2.98 -12.49
C PHE A 33 5.84 -3.68 -11.27
N ALA A 34 5.73 -3.02 -10.13
CA ALA A 34 5.97 -3.64 -8.83
C ALA A 34 4.64 -3.88 -8.11
N MET A 35 4.55 -5.01 -7.39
CA MET A 35 3.41 -5.34 -6.55
C MET A 35 3.88 -5.46 -5.11
N ARG A 36 3.26 -4.70 -4.22
CA ARG A 36 3.63 -4.64 -2.81
C ARG A 36 2.41 -4.87 -1.94
N LEU A 37 2.61 -5.54 -0.81
CA LEU A 37 1.59 -5.68 0.22
C LEU A 37 1.92 -4.76 1.39
N VAL A 38 1.01 -3.87 1.72
CA VAL A 38 1.13 -2.95 2.85
C VAL A 38 0.23 -3.45 3.97
N THR A 39 0.76 -3.48 5.20
CA THR A 39 0.00 -3.83 6.40
C THR A 39 0.16 -2.73 7.42
N ILE A 40 -0.96 -2.15 7.85
CA ILE A 40 -1.00 -1.05 8.81
C ILE A 40 -1.74 -1.53 10.05
N GLN A 41 -1.09 -1.46 11.22
CA GLN A 41 -1.70 -1.87 12.48
C GLN A 41 -2.80 -0.91 12.94
N PRO A 42 -3.75 -1.36 13.77
CA PRO A 42 -4.84 -0.50 14.25
C PRO A 42 -4.33 0.81 14.88
N GLY A 43 -4.98 1.91 14.53
CA GLY A 43 -4.66 3.24 15.06
C GLY A 43 -3.43 3.90 14.46
N VAL A 44 -2.70 3.20 13.60
CA VAL A 44 -1.47 3.74 13.01
C VAL A 44 -1.80 4.60 11.79
N VAL A 45 -1.07 5.70 11.66
CA VAL A 45 -1.15 6.64 10.54
C VAL A 45 0.10 6.50 9.69
N PHE A 46 -0.08 6.25 8.41
CA PHE A 46 1.01 6.29 7.44
C PHE A 46 1.27 7.75 7.11
N THR A 47 2.50 8.21 7.37
CA THR A 47 2.88 9.62 7.17
C THR A 47 2.58 10.06 5.73
N PRO A 48 1.89 11.19 5.53
CA PRO A 48 1.60 11.70 4.19
C PRO A 48 2.87 11.92 3.39
N HIS A 49 2.80 11.55 2.12
CA HIS A 49 3.93 11.63 1.19
C HIS A 49 3.41 11.77 -0.25
N HIS A 50 4.30 12.00 -1.19
CA HIS A 50 3.97 12.03 -2.60
C HIS A 50 5.12 11.48 -3.44
N HIS A 51 4.79 11.04 -4.65
CA HIS A 51 5.75 10.48 -5.60
C HIS A 51 5.46 10.98 -7.00
N PRO A 52 6.46 11.04 -7.90
CA PRO A 52 6.23 11.41 -9.29
C PRO A 52 5.56 10.30 -10.13
N TYR A 53 5.05 9.26 -9.50
CA TYR A 53 4.36 8.15 -10.14
C TYR A 53 3.07 7.82 -9.38
N GLU A 54 2.13 7.18 -10.08
CA GLU A 54 0.85 6.78 -9.50
C GLU A 54 0.97 5.56 -8.60
N HIS A 55 -0.03 5.41 -7.71
CA HIS A 55 -0.29 4.18 -6.97
C HIS A 55 -1.64 3.62 -7.38
N GLU A 56 -1.71 2.31 -7.58
CA GLU A 56 -2.96 1.58 -7.77
C GLU A 56 -3.12 0.63 -6.59
N ILE A 57 -4.19 0.81 -5.84
CA ILE A 57 -4.40 0.14 -4.56
C ILE A 57 -5.65 -0.72 -4.63
N TYR A 58 -5.57 -1.92 -4.05
CA TYR A 58 -6.72 -2.79 -3.86
C TYR A 58 -6.72 -3.29 -2.41
N VAL A 59 -7.80 -3.00 -1.67
CA VAL A 59 -7.90 -3.34 -0.26
C VAL A 59 -8.33 -4.80 -0.09
N LEU A 60 -7.58 -5.54 0.73
CA LEU A 60 -7.81 -6.96 0.99
C LEU A 60 -8.51 -7.20 2.33
N GLU A 61 -8.08 -6.53 3.39
CA GLU A 61 -8.55 -6.75 4.75
C GLU A 61 -8.54 -5.45 5.54
N GLY A 62 -9.42 -5.38 6.55
CA GLY A 62 -9.45 -4.27 7.50
C GLY A 62 -10.24 -3.07 7.01
N THR A 63 -10.18 -2.00 7.78
CA THR A 63 -10.88 -0.75 7.51
C THR A 63 -9.97 0.43 7.82
N GLY A 64 -9.95 1.40 6.93
CA GLY A 64 -9.17 2.61 7.11
C GLY A 64 -9.68 3.75 6.26
N VAL A 65 -8.88 4.80 6.15
CA VAL A 65 -9.16 5.93 5.28
C VAL A 65 -7.89 6.31 4.52
N VAL A 66 -8.09 6.76 3.29
CA VAL A 66 -7.05 7.45 2.52
C VAL A 66 -7.25 8.95 2.71
N THR A 67 -6.16 9.67 2.90
CA THR A 67 -6.18 11.10 3.22
C THR A 67 -5.39 11.90 2.20
N ASN A 68 -5.74 13.17 2.08
CA ASN A 68 -4.96 14.18 1.37
C ASN A 68 -4.83 15.43 2.28
N PRO A 69 -4.18 16.53 1.84
CA PRO A 69 -4.03 17.71 2.68
C PRO A 69 -5.34 18.33 3.16
N ASP A 70 -6.45 18.06 2.47
CA ASP A 70 -7.77 18.60 2.85
C ASP A 70 -8.52 17.71 3.84
N GLY A 71 -7.96 16.53 4.17
CA GLY A 71 -8.55 15.60 5.12
C GLY A 71 -8.82 14.22 4.53
N ASP A 72 -9.82 13.53 5.08
CA ASP A 72 -10.19 12.18 4.63
C ASP A 72 -10.85 12.25 3.26
N VAL A 73 -10.34 11.45 2.32
CA VAL A 73 -10.87 11.37 0.95
C VAL A 73 -11.92 10.29 0.84
N GLY A 74 -11.65 9.12 1.42
CA GLY A 74 -12.58 8.01 1.31
C GLY A 74 -12.21 6.85 2.22
N VAL A 75 -13.17 5.94 2.39
CA VAL A 75 -13.01 4.75 3.23
C VAL A 75 -12.34 3.64 2.44
N MET A 76 -11.38 2.99 3.08
CA MET A 76 -10.72 1.77 2.60
C MET A 76 -11.30 0.58 3.34
N GLN A 77 -11.87 -0.36 2.60
CA GLN A 77 -12.38 -1.63 3.14
C GLN A 77 -12.29 -2.68 2.03
N PRO A 78 -12.41 -3.97 2.34
CA PRO A 78 -12.22 -5.03 1.33
C PRO A 78 -13.05 -4.79 0.07
N GLY A 79 -12.38 -4.85 -1.09
CA GLY A 79 -13.00 -4.60 -2.39
C GLY A 79 -12.90 -3.16 -2.90
N ILE A 80 -12.52 -2.21 -2.06
CA ILE A 80 -12.29 -0.83 -2.50
C ILE A 80 -10.96 -0.76 -3.24
N PHE A 81 -10.95 -0.03 -4.34
CA PHE A 81 -9.72 0.26 -5.07
C PHE A 81 -9.52 1.77 -5.19
N VAL A 82 -8.26 2.18 -5.22
CA VAL A 82 -7.88 3.59 -5.20
C VAL A 82 -6.80 3.85 -6.25
N LEU A 83 -6.99 4.91 -7.03
CA LEU A 83 -5.91 5.47 -7.84
C LEU A 83 -5.43 6.73 -7.16
N VAL A 84 -4.14 6.77 -6.82
CA VAL A 84 -3.46 7.97 -6.34
C VAL A 84 -2.65 8.51 -7.52
N PRO A 85 -3.04 9.67 -8.10
CA PRO A 85 -2.31 10.25 -9.22
C PRO A 85 -0.87 10.63 -8.87
N PRO A 86 0.01 10.79 -9.88
CA PRO A 86 1.36 11.29 -9.64
C PRO A 86 1.33 12.62 -8.87
N ASP A 87 2.27 12.77 -7.94
CA ASP A 87 2.50 13.98 -7.16
C ASP A 87 1.41 14.38 -6.17
N GLU A 88 0.31 13.63 -6.08
CA GLU A 88 -0.71 13.92 -5.08
C GLU A 88 -0.24 13.51 -3.68
N ILE A 89 -0.28 14.45 -2.75
CA ILE A 89 0.04 14.19 -1.35
C ILE A 89 -1.05 13.31 -0.76
N HIS A 90 -0.66 12.18 -0.20
CA HIS A 90 -1.60 11.20 0.34
C HIS A 90 -1.03 10.50 1.54
N GLY A 91 -1.92 9.97 2.37
CA GLY A 91 -1.59 9.15 3.52
C GLY A 91 -2.70 8.15 3.78
N TYR A 92 -2.48 7.29 4.77
CA TYR A 92 -3.45 6.27 5.15
C TYR A 92 -3.56 6.24 6.67
N ARG A 93 -4.73 5.87 7.18
CA ARG A 93 -4.94 5.66 8.61
C ARG A 93 -5.80 4.42 8.81
N ASN A 94 -5.37 3.51 9.67
CA ASN A 94 -6.20 2.38 10.07
C ASN A 94 -7.19 2.85 11.12
N THR A 95 -8.48 2.80 10.81
CA THR A 95 -9.57 3.24 11.70
C THR A 95 -10.31 2.08 12.35
N GLY A 96 -9.91 0.85 12.03
CA GLY A 96 -10.53 -0.35 12.56
C GLY A 96 -9.77 -0.94 13.75
N ASP A 97 -10.16 -2.14 14.15
CA ASP A 97 -9.55 -2.90 15.25
C ASP A 97 -8.72 -4.09 14.76
N GLN A 98 -8.59 -4.24 13.44
CA GLN A 98 -7.80 -5.28 12.80
C GLN A 98 -6.75 -4.65 11.86
N PRO A 99 -5.71 -5.39 11.48
CA PRO A 99 -4.75 -4.87 10.50
C PRO A 99 -5.44 -4.49 9.19
N LEU A 100 -5.05 -3.35 8.63
CA LEU A 100 -5.47 -2.91 7.30
C LEU A 100 -4.42 -3.42 6.32
N LYS A 101 -4.86 -4.22 5.34
CA LYS A 101 -3.96 -4.79 4.31
C LYS A 101 -4.45 -4.42 2.93
N PHE A 102 -3.53 -3.95 2.10
CA PHE A 102 -3.84 -3.64 0.72
C PHE A 102 -2.64 -3.89 -0.20
N ILE A 103 -2.96 -4.28 -1.44
CA ILE A 103 -1.97 -4.34 -2.51
C ILE A 103 -1.78 -2.93 -3.04
N CYS A 104 -0.53 -2.55 -3.22
CA CYS A 104 -0.16 -1.28 -3.83
C CYS A 104 0.76 -1.55 -5.01
N MET A 105 0.30 -1.24 -6.21
CA MET A 105 1.09 -1.38 -7.43
C MET A 105 1.65 -0.03 -7.84
N ILE A 106 2.90 -0.04 -8.23
CA ILE A 106 3.59 1.13 -8.77
C ILE A 106 4.35 0.74 -10.04
N PRO A 107 4.60 1.68 -10.95
CA PRO A 107 5.54 1.43 -12.04
C PRO A 107 6.94 1.23 -11.48
N LEU A 108 7.73 0.40 -12.13
CA LEU A 108 9.13 0.23 -11.77
C LEU A 108 9.89 1.55 -11.99
N GLN A 109 10.77 1.86 -11.07
CA GLN A 109 11.60 3.06 -11.14
C GLN A 109 12.96 2.68 -11.71
N HIS A 110 13.23 3.14 -12.94
CA HIS A 110 14.48 2.86 -13.65
C HIS A 110 15.43 4.04 -13.58
#